data_43d1ae2ac2115cf475f243c3115490b5
#
_entry.id   43d1ae2ac2115cf475f243c3115490b5
#
_cell.length_a   1.000
_cell.length_b   1.000
_cell.length_c   1.000
_cell.angle_alpha   90.00
_cell.angle_beta   90.00
_cell.angle_gamma   90.00
#
_symmetry.space_group_name_H-M   'P 1'
#
loop_
_entity.id
_entity.type
_entity.pdbx_description
1 polymer ?
#
loop_
_entity_poly.entity_id
_entity_poly.type
_entity_poly.pdbx_seq_one_letter_code
_entity_poly.pdbx_strand_id
1 'polypeptide(L)'
;MTPPAPSPRLRLPRPFVLIAASAVLLLSAAALGAHDLFLRPDAFFVRPNSALRVLVLNGTFDGSENAVTADRLRDLRVAGPAGVQYLPVGSWRARGDTTVLEVRVGASGTYALGASLLPSQIRLEAEDFNEYLEHDGIPDVLEARRASGELDRPARERYAKHVKALVQVGEERSDDYARVFGYPAELVPLENPYNLDPGSILRVRVLVDGEPVANQLVLAGGRTAGGIPVPEYQTRSDADGIAAIPLVERGIWYVKFIHMERATSEPDLDYESKWATLTFALVGGDPGAQLRPRPMVIVGEQYAVAQPFAVPDVFRDQAEDSAAVVATVERYHAALAAGDSATALLLLTPDAVVLESGGMETRAEYRAHHLPADIEFARAVTRERGPIRVTVRGDAAWAASTSTTVGEFRGRKIDARGAELMVLTRSADGWKISAIHWSSRSAPTPR
;
A
#
# COMPACT_ATOMS: atom_id res chain seq x y z
N MET A 1 76.97 -44.10 38.72
CA MET A 1 75.86 -44.33 37.81
C MET A 1 74.96 -43.13 37.98
N THR A 2 75.13 -42.20 37.10
CA THR A 2 74.34 -40.96 37.01
C THR A 2 73.20 -41.14 35.98
N PRO A 3 71.94 -40.77 36.24
CA PRO A 3 70.87 -40.93 35.27
C PRO A 3 70.99 -39.86 34.19
N PRO A 4 70.59 -40.17 32.95
CA PRO A 4 70.71 -39.26 31.83
C PRO A 4 69.66 -38.09 31.90
N ALA A 5 70.16 -36.95 31.42
CA ALA A 5 69.38 -35.71 31.33
C ALA A 5 68.19 -35.83 30.33
N PRO A 6 67.08 -35.16 30.58
CA PRO A 6 65.94 -35.18 29.66
C PRO A 6 66.21 -34.28 28.44
N SER A 7 65.89 -34.82 27.27
CA SER A 7 65.97 -34.17 25.97
C SER A 7 65.05 -32.94 25.89
N PRO A 8 65.40 -31.89 25.15
CA PRO A 8 64.55 -30.68 24.96
C PRO A 8 63.38 -31.01 24.05
N ARG A 9 62.15 -30.79 24.55
CA ARG A 9 60.90 -30.83 23.76
C ARG A 9 60.87 -29.62 22.84
N LEU A 10 61.00 -29.85 21.54
CA LEU A 10 60.71 -28.88 20.52
C LEU A 10 59.24 -28.38 20.71
N ARG A 11 59.10 -27.15 21.09
CA ARG A 11 57.82 -26.48 21.01
C ARG A 11 57.56 -26.02 19.56
N LEU A 12 56.68 -26.73 18.85
CA LEU A 12 56.15 -26.29 17.59
C LEU A 12 55.35 -24.99 17.83
N PRO A 13 55.53 -23.96 16.99
CA PRO A 13 54.71 -22.76 17.09
C PRO A 13 53.28 -23.12 16.71
N ARG A 14 52.31 -22.71 17.53
CA ARG A 14 50.88 -22.78 17.23
C ARG A 14 50.64 -21.98 15.96
N PRO A 15 49.95 -22.53 14.94
CA PRO A 15 49.52 -21.74 13.83
C PRO A 15 48.54 -20.65 14.35
N PHE A 16 48.88 -19.39 14.14
CA PHE A 16 47.94 -18.30 14.19
C PHE A 16 46.90 -18.58 13.11
N VAL A 17 45.74 -19.07 13.51
CA VAL A 17 44.54 -19.06 12.68
C VAL A 17 44.16 -17.60 12.57
N LEU A 18 44.59 -16.96 11.50
CA LEU A 18 43.99 -15.74 11.01
C LEU A 18 42.57 -16.09 10.62
N ILE A 19 41.64 -15.86 11.56
CA ILE A 19 40.21 -15.71 11.25
C ILE A 19 40.13 -14.41 10.45
N ALA A 20 40.25 -14.55 9.13
CA ALA A 20 39.75 -13.53 8.24
C ALA A 20 38.24 -13.42 8.54
N ALA A 21 37.87 -12.47 9.37
CA ALA A 21 36.51 -11.99 9.47
C ALA A 21 36.20 -11.37 8.10
N SER A 22 35.74 -12.21 7.19
CA SER A 22 35.00 -11.76 6.04
C SER A 22 33.75 -11.06 6.61
N ALA A 23 33.85 -9.75 6.76
CA ALA A 23 32.69 -8.89 6.84
C ALA A 23 31.97 -9.08 5.50
N VAL A 24 31.07 -10.05 5.43
CA VAL A 24 30.00 -10.07 4.48
C VAL A 24 29.20 -8.82 4.84
N LEU A 25 29.53 -7.69 4.21
CA LEU A 25 28.58 -6.64 3.96
C LEU A 25 27.48 -7.35 3.15
N LEU A 26 26.46 -7.80 3.85
CA LEU A 26 25.11 -7.85 3.30
C LEU A 26 24.74 -6.39 2.99
N LEU A 27 25.23 -5.89 1.86
CA LEU A 27 24.47 -4.98 1.07
C LEU A 27 23.18 -5.77 0.82
N SER A 28 22.16 -5.50 1.63
CA SER A 28 20.79 -5.57 1.17
C SER A 28 20.81 -4.67 -0.06
N ALA A 29 20.98 -5.25 -1.25
CA ALA A 29 20.44 -4.69 -2.44
C ALA A 29 18.95 -4.53 -2.08
N ALA A 30 18.56 -3.35 -1.58
CA ALA A 30 17.20 -2.92 -1.73
C ALA A 30 16.95 -3.19 -3.21
N ALA A 31 16.03 -4.09 -3.50
CA ALA A 31 15.60 -4.31 -4.86
C ALA A 31 15.30 -2.91 -5.37
N LEU A 32 16.18 -2.40 -6.22
CA LEU A 32 15.97 -1.16 -6.96
C LEU A 32 14.95 -1.50 -8.04
N GLY A 33 13.81 -2.07 -7.59
CA GLY A 33 12.63 -2.22 -8.39
C GLY A 33 12.26 -0.83 -8.90
N ALA A 34 11.97 -0.73 -10.14
CA ALA A 34 11.49 0.50 -10.70
C ALA A 34 10.13 0.79 -10.03
N HIS A 35 10.14 1.68 -9.05
CA HIS A 35 8.97 2.03 -8.26
C HIS A 35 7.98 2.83 -9.09
N ASP A 36 6.70 2.56 -8.97
CA ASP A 36 5.66 3.42 -9.51
C ASP A 36 5.73 4.84 -8.90
N LEU A 37 5.17 5.81 -9.60
CA LEU A 37 5.00 7.15 -9.09
C LEU A 37 3.53 7.54 -9.15
N PHE A 38 2.98 8.04 -8.02
CA PHE A 38 1.60 8.47 -7.95
C PHE A 38 1.48 9.87 -7.35
N LEU A 39 0.55 10.66 -7.84
CA LEU A 39 0.02 11.81 -7.13
C LEU A 39 -1.20 11.36 -6.32
N ARG A 40 -1.13 11.43 -5.01
CA ARG A 40 -2.22 11.03 -4.12
C ARG A 40 -2.68 12.21 -3.27
N PRO A 41 -3.73 12.92 -3.70
CA PRO A 41 -4.34 13.97 -2.89
C PRO A 41 -4.82 13.47 -1.53
N ASP A 42 -4.63 14.26 -0.48
CA ASP A 42 -5.19 13.96 0.86
C ASP A 42 -6.72 13.96 0.83
N ALA A 43 -7.31 14.71 -0.11
CA ALA A 43 -8.74 14.74 -0.38
C ALA A 43 -9.00 14.90 -1.88
N PHE A 44 -9.87 14.07 -2.44
CA PHE A 44 -10.28 14.16 -3.84
C PHE A 44 -11.51 15.07 -4.07
N PHE A 45 -12.15 15.50 -2.98
CA PHE A 45 -13.23 16.48 -2.96
C PHE A 45 -12.83 17.61 -2.03
N VAL A 46 -12.70 18.79 -2.56
CA VAL A 46 -12.26 19.96 -1.79
C VAL A 46 -13.18 21.16 -2.04
N ARG A 47 -13.16 22.10 -1.10
CA ARG A 47 -13.93 23.35 -1.25
C ARG A 47 -13.26 24.29 -2.23
N PRO A 48 -14.03 25.13 -2.95
CA PRO A 48 -13.47 26.23 -3.72
C PRO A 48 -12.54 27.12 -2.87
N ASN A 49 -11.51 27.65 -3.49
CA ASN A 49 -10.52 28.56 -2.90
C ASN A 49 -9.77 27.99 -1.70
N SER A 50 -9.58 26.65 -1.65
CA SER A 50 -8.87 25.98 -0.58
C SER A 50 -7.45 25.56 -0.97
N ALA A 51 -6.64 25.22 0.04
CA ALA A 51 -5.37 24.54 -0.17
C ALA A 51 -5.60 23.03 -0.23
N LEU A 52 -4.87 22.37 -1.10
CA LEU A 52 -4.84 20.93 -1.27
C LEU A 52 -3.40 20.43 -1.08
N ARG A 53 -3.25 19.44 -0.24
CA ARG A 53 -2.00 18.72 -0.09
C ARG A 53 -2.07 17.44 -0.90
N VAL A 54 -1.00 17.14 -1.64
CA VAL A 54 -0.87 15.95 -2.48
C VAL A 54 0.42 15.24 -2.11
N LEU A 55 0.32 13.97 -1.77
CA LEU A 55 1.47 13.11 -1.58
C LEU A 55 1.98 12.65 -2.95
N VAL A 56 3.29 12.70 -3.14
CA VAL A 56 3.95 12.11 -4.28
C VAL A 56 4.58 10.82 -3.80
N LEU A 57 3.98 9.71 -4.14
CA LEU A 57 4.40 8.39 -3.69
C LEU A 57 5.30 7.77 -4.75
N ASN A 58 6.58 7.61 -4.45
CA ASN A 58 7.53 6.88 -5.29
C ASN A 58 7.77 5.52 -4.64
N GLY A 59 7.00 4.53 -5.05
CA GLY A 59 6.92 3.23 -4.40
C GLY A 59 5.64 2.50 -4.80
N THR A 60 4.85 2.12 -3.81
CA THR A 60 3.52 1.53 -4.02
C THR A 60 2.43 2.60 -3.95
N PHE A 61 1.19 2.22 -4.31
CA PHE A 61 0.04 3.13 -4.15
C PHE A 61 -0.26 3.47 -2.67
N ASP A 62 0.30 2.74 -1.72
CA ASP A 62 0.10 2.94 -0.29
C ASP A 62 1.21 3.71 0.40
N GLY A 63 2.41 3.68 -0.14
CA GLY A 63 3.57 4.26 0.50
C GLY A 63 4.69 4.64 -0.46
N SER A 64 5.46 5.63 -0.05
CA SER A 64 6.66 6.07 -0.73
C SER A 64 7.88 5.44 -0.06
N GLU A 65 8.82 4.99 -0.85
CA GLU A 65 10.09 4.44 -0.36
C GLU A 65 11.19 5.50 -0.37
N ASN A 66 11.11 6.42 -1.33
CA ASN A 66 12.09 7.49 -1.47
C ASN A 66 11.42 8.79 -1.95
N ALA A 67 11.81 9.91 -1.38
CA ALA A 67 11.37 11.22 -1.86
C ALA A 67 11.93 11.51 -3.24
N VAL A 68 11.10 12.10 -4.10
CA VAL A 68 11.53 12.66 -5.39
C VAL A 68 11.90 14.12 -5.19
N THR A 69 13.15 14.46 -5.37
CA THR A 69 13.66 15.81 -5.20
C THR A 69 13.27 16.73 -6.36
N ALA A 70 13.25 18.03 -6.10
CA ALA A 70 12.76 19.04 -7.06
C ALA A 70 13.62 19.19 -8.32
N ASP A 71 14.89 18.81 -8.27
CA ASP A 71 15.79 18.78 -9.43
C ASP A 71 15.42 17.70 -10.46
N ARG A 72 14.58 16.73 -10.06
CA ARG A 72 14.00 15.73 -10.96
C ARG A 72 12.79 16.24 -11.72
N LEU A 73 12.19 17.37 -11.33
CA LEU A 73 11.03 17.93 -12.00
C LEU A 73 11.39 18.52 -13.37
N ARG A 74 10.68 18.08 -14.41
CA ARG A 74 10.63 18.70 -15.73
C ARG A 74 9.47 19.69 -15.81
N ASP A 75 8.32 19.33 -15.25
CA ASP A 75 7.07 20.07 -15.35
C ASP A 75 6.15 19.78 -14.16
N LEU A 76 5.48 20.82 -13.69
CA LEU A 76 4.50 20.76 -12.62
C LEU A 76 3.38 21.76 -12.89
N ARG A 77 2.16 21.28 -13.08
CA ARG A 77 1.03 22.15 -13.43
C ARG A 77 -0.31 21.66 -12.86
N VAL A 78 -1.25 22.58 -12.83
CA VAL A 78 -2.66 22.32 -12.53
C VAL A 78 -3.53 22.93 -13.62
N ALA A 79 -4.52 22.16 -14.09
CA ALA A 79 -5.58 22.64 -14.98
C ALA A 79 -6.89 22.65 -14.23
N GLY A 80 -7.72 23.63 -14.47
CA GLY A 80 -9.06 23.80 -13.92
C GLY A 80 -9.82 24.87 -14.69
N PRO A 81 -11.01 25.30 -14.22
CA PRO A 81 -11.85 26.26 -14.95
C PRO A 81 -11.18 27.59 -15.34
N ALA A 82 -10.15 27.99 -14.61
CA ALA A 82 -9.35 29.19 -14.93
C ALA A 82 -8.25 28.92 -15.98
N GLY A 83 -8.17 27.71 -16.54
CA GLY A 83 -7.14 27.29 -17.48
C GLY A 83 -5.99 26.55 -16.81
N VAL A 84 -4.85 26.45 -17.51
CA VAL A 84 -3.65 25.75 -17.05
C VAL A 84 -2.71 26.74 -16.36
N GLN A 85 -2.22 26.36 -15.19
CA GLN A 85 -1.27 27.13 -14.41
C GLN A 85 -0.04 26.27 -14.10
N TYR A 86 1.15 26.82 -14.28
CA TYR A 86 2.40 26.22 -13.81
C TYR A 86 2.58 26.51 -12.33
N LEU A 87 2.89 25.48 -11.57
CA LEU A 87 3.15 25.63 -10.16
C LEU A 87 4.64 25.92 -9.92
N PRO A 88 4.95 26.77 -8.93
CA PRO A 88 6.36 27.04 -8.58
C PRO A 88 7.00 25.75 -8.03
N VAL A 89 8.28 25.54 -8.38
CA VAL A 89 9.07 24.39 -7.90
C VAL A 89 9.09 24.28 -6.38
N GLY A 90 9.02 25.41 -5.67
CA GLY A 90 8.92 25.46 -4.20
C GLY A 90 7.65 24.83 -3.61
N SER A 91 6.63 24.52 -4.44
CA SER A 91 5.44 23.74 -4.02
C SER A 91 5.75 22.26 -3.85
N TRP A 92 6.84 21.77 -4.41
CA TRP A 92 7.29 20.37 -4.40
C TRP A 92 8.39 20.20 -3.35
N ARG A 93 8.10 19.55 -2.23
CA ARG A 93 9.02 19.49 -1.10
C ARG A 93 9.21 18.07 -0.59
N ALA A 94 10.44 17.59 -0.59
CA ALA A 94 10.81 16.34 0.07
C ALA A 94 10.61 16.45 1.59
N ARG A 95 9.99 15.43 2.19
CA ARG A 95 9.77 15.28 3.62
C ARG A 95 9.94 13.82 4.02
N GLY A 96 11.10 13.51 4.59
CA GLY A 96 11.47 12.12 4.87
C GLY A 96 11.61 11.33 3.56
N ASP A 97 10.96 10.22 3.47
CA ASP A 97 10.88 9.32 2.31
C ASP A 97 9.80 9.71 1.27
N THR A 98 9.02 10.73 1.55
CA THR A 98 7.89 11.16 0.72
C THR A 98 8.07 12.59 0.23
N THR A 99 7.55 12.90 -0.94
CA THR A 99 7.44 14.29 -1.41
C THR A 99 6.02 14.80 -1.24
N VAL A 100 5.88 16.04 -0.82
CA VAL A 100 4.60 16.72 -0.63
C VAL A 100 4.50 17.88 -1.61
N LEU A 101 3.39 17.93 -2.36
CA LEU A 101 3.00 19.03 -3.22
C LEU A 101 1.85 19.80 -2.56
N GLU A 102 1.99 21.10 -2.45
CA GLU A 102 0.93 22.00 -1.98
C GLU A 102 0.36 22.80 -3.15
N VAL A 103 -0.93 22.65 -3.38
CA VAL A 103 -1.67 23.28 -4.47
C VAL A 103 -2.79 24.15 -3.92
N ARG A 104 -2.99 25.33 -4.45
CA ARG A 104 -4.18 26.14 -4.16
C ARG A 104 -5.15 26.00 -5.32
N VAL A 105 -6.36 25.48 -5.05
CA VAL A 105 -7.45 25.42 -6.03
C VAL A 105 -8.35 26.64 -5.93
N GLY A 106 -8.95 27.01 -7.05
CA GLY A 106 -9.82 28.21 -7.15
C GLY A 106 -11.31 27.88 -7.17
N ALA A 107 -11.99 28.29 -8.26
CA ALA A 107 -13.43 28.09 -8.46
C ALA A 107 -13.83 26.62 -8.51
N SER A 108 -15.15 26.38 -8.37
CA SER A 108 -15.75 25.06 -8.53
C SER A 108 -15.47 24.48 -9.92
N GLY A 109 -15.16 23.19 -10.01
CA GLY A 109 -14.82 22.47 -11.24
C GLY A 109 -14.03 21.21 -10.97
N THR A 110 -13.78 20.41 -12.02
CA THR A 110 -12.88 19.28 -11.98
C THR A 110 -11.47 19.75 -12.32
N TYR A 111 -10.50 19.42 -11.51
CA TYR A 111 -9.09 19.82 -11.70
C TYR A 111 -8.24 18.62 -12.06
N ALA A 112 -7.31 18.82 -12.97
CA ALA A 112 -6.23 17.88 -13.26
C ALA A 112 -4.90 18.47 -12.77
N LEU A 113 -4.22 17.73 -11.91
CA LEU A 113 -2.85 18.02 -11.47
C LEU A 113 -1.90 17.14 -12.27
N GLY A 114 -0.75 17.65 -12.66
CA GLY A 114 0.24 16.89 -13.41
C GLY A 114 1.66 17.20 -12.99
N ALA A 115 2.48 16.17 -12.95
CA ALA A 115 3.94 16.30 -12.83
C ALA A 115 4.64 15.38 -13.84
N SER A 116 5.70 15.88 -14.43
CA SER A 116 6.57 15.16 -15.35
C SER A 116 7.99 15.23 -14.83
N LEU A 117 8.66 14.08 -14.74
CA LEU A 117 10.04 14.00 -14.27
C LEU A 117 11.03 13.99 -15.44
N LEU A 118 12.23 14.46 -15.18
CA LEU A 118 13.37 14.28 -16.06
C LEU A 118 13.73 12.80 -16.15
N PRO A 119 14.21 12.31 -17.31
CA PRO A 119 14.68 10.95 -17.46
C PRO A 119 15.78 10.60 -16.46
N SER A 120 15.81 9.34 -16.06
CA SER A 120 16.88 8.74 -15.25
C SER A 120 17.32 7.44 -15.89
N GLN A 121 18.49 6.96 -15.53
CA GLN A 121 18.98 5.68 -16.00
C GLN A 121 19.13 4.70 -14.82
N ILE A 122 18.86 3.44 -15.10
CA ILE A 122 19.08 2.32 -14.18
C ILE A 122 19.77 1.19 -14.95
N ARG A 123 20.63 0.45 -14.27
CA ARG A 123 21.16 -0.81 -14.74
C ARG A 123 20.71 -1.89 -13.78
N LEU A 124 20.09 -2.92 -14.30
CA LEU A 124 19.65 -4.09 -13.55
C LEU A 124 20.37 -5.33 -14.08
N GLU A 125 20.68 -6.25 -13.18
CA GLU A 125 21.14 -7.56 -13.56
C GLU A 125 20.01 -8.35 -14.25
N ALA A 126 20.35 -9.42 -14.92
CA ALA A 126 19.42 -10.13 -15.79
C ALA A 126 18.15 -10.61 -15.06
N GLU A 127 18.32 -11.21 -13.89
CA GLU A 127 17.24 -11.73 -13.05
C GLU A 127 16.32 -10.59 -12.59
N ASP A 128 16.89 -9.54 -12.00
CA ASP A 128 16.16 -8.35 -11.51
C ASP A 128 15.39 -7.65 -12.64
N PHE A 129 16.00 -7.56 -13.85
CA PHE A 129 15.32 -6.92 -14.97
C PHE A 129 14.16 -7.75 -15.51
N ASN A 130 14.30 -9.08 -15.54
CA ASN A 130 13.22 -9.96 -15.97
C ASN A 130 12.06 -9.97 -14.95
N GLU A 131 12.36 -9.98 -13.64
CA GLU A 131 11.35 -9.85 -12.59
C GLU A 131 10.61 -8.51 -12.68
N TYR A 132 11.34 -7.42 -12.88
CA TYR A 132 10.75 -6.11 -13.11
C TYR A 132 9.78 -6.11 -14.29
N LEU A 133 10.18 -6.66 -15.45
CA LEU A 133 9.30 -6.73 -16.64
C LEU A 133 8.02 -7.56 -16.36
N GLU A 134 8.13 -8.61 -15.58
CA GLU A 134 7.01 -9.47 -15.21
C GLU A 134 6.03 -8.77 -14.25
N HIS A 135 6.55 -8.13 -13.20
CA HIS A 135 5.74 -7.56 -12.12
C HIS A 135 5.14 -6.19 -12.45
N ASP A 136 5.83 -5.38 -13.25
CA ASP A 136 5.38 -4.02 -13.56
C ASP A 136 4.54 -3.90 -14.84
N GLY A 137 4.17 -5.04 -15.43
CA GLY A 137 3.23 -5.06 -16.56
C GLY A 137 3.87 -4.76 -17.91
N ILE A 138 5.06 -5.31 -18.18
CA ILE A 138 5.80 -5.18 -19.44
C ILE A 138 6.06 -6.57 -20.06
N PRO A 139 5.05 -7.45 -20.15
CA PRO A 139 5.25 -8.84 -20.59
C PRO A 139 5.73 -8.95 -22.03
N ASP A 140 5.38 -7.99 -22.89
CA ASP A 140 5.74 -8.01 -24.32
C ASP A 140 7.27 -7.88 -24.49
N VAL A 141 7.93 -7.06 -23.68
CA VAL A 141 9.39 -6.93 -23.69
C VAL A 141 10.06 -8.18 -23.11
N LEU A 142 9.50 -8.75 -22.04
CA LEU A 142 9.99 -10.01 -21.47
C LEU A 142 9.92 -11.15 -22.51
N GLU A 143 8.82 -11.26 -23.21
CA GLU A 143 8.67 -12.25 -24.29
C GLU A 143 9.65 -12.01 -25.44
N ALA A 144 9.85 -10.76 -25.86
CA ALA A 144 10.84 -10.41 -26.87
C ALA A 144 12.26 -10.79 -26.44
N ARG A 145 12.62 -10.56 -25.15
CA ARG A 145 13.92 -10.99 -24.57
C ARG A 145 14.07 -12.53 -24.60
N ARG A 146 12.99 -13.23 -24.25
CA ARG A 146 12.96 -14.69 -24.32
C ARG A 146 13.18 -15.20 -25.75
N ALA A 147 12.49 -14.63 -26.71
CA ALA A 147 12.60 -15.02 -28.10
C ALA A 147 13.99 -14.73 -28.71
N SER A 148 14.67 -13.68 -28.22
CA SER A 148 16.03 -13.32 -28.68
C SER A 148 17.16 -13.96 -27.85
N GLY A 149 16.85 -14.78 -26.83
CA GLY A 149 17.85 -15.45 -25.99
C GLY A 149 18.64 -14.48 -25.09
N GLU A 150 17.96 -13.43 -24.60
CA GLU A 150 18.60 -12.36 -23.79
C GLU A 150 18.24 -12.41 -22.31
N LEU A 151 17.56 -13.47 -21.84
CA LEU A 151 17.16 -13.57 -20.44
C LEU A 151 18.33 -13.58 -19.46
N ASP A 152 19.53 -13.98 -19.89
CA ASP A 152 20.76 -14.00 -19.06
C ASP A 152 21.57 -12.70 -19.19
N ARG A 153 21.05 -11.68 -19.88
CA ARG A 153 21.77 -10.43 -20.09
C ARG A 153 21.25 -9.33 -19.16
N PRO A 154 22.13 -8.61 -18.46
CA PRO A 154 21.74 -7.39 -17.77
C PRO A 154 21.22 -6.36 -18.75
N ALA A 155 20.42 -5.40 -18.28
CA ALA A 155 19.90 -4.35 -19.13
C ALA A 155 20.10 -2.97 -18.50
N ARG A 156 20.35 -1.98 -19.37
CA ARG A 156 20.36 -0.57 -19.02
C ARG A 156 19.14 0.10 -19.61
N GLU A 157 18.37 0.74 -18.77
CA GLU A 157 17.13 1.40 -19.12
C GLU A 157 17.23 2.90 -18.82
N ARG A 158 16.69 3.72 -19.73
CA ARG A 158 16.36 5.13 -19.48
C ARG A 158 14.86 5.26 -19.31
N TYR A 159 14.41 5.67 -18.14
CA TYR A 159 13.00 5.80 -17.81
C TYR A 159 12.62 7.24 -17.46
N ALA A 160 11.38 7.62 -17.78
CA ALA A 160 10.79 8.88 -17.35
C ALA A 160 9.35 8.63 -16.84
N LYS A 161 8.97 9.32 -15.76
CA LYS A 161 7.67 9.14 -15.10
C LYS A 161 6.82 10.39 -15.23
N HIS A 162 5.55 10.21 -15.60
CA HIS A 162 4.57 11.25 -15.85
C HIS A 162 3.29 10.91 -15.10
N VAL A 163 2.87 11.77 -14.21
CA VAL A 163 1.80 11.44 -13.27
C VAL A 163 0.71 12.49 -13.26
N LYS A 164 -0.54 12.05 -13.16
CA LYS A 164 -1.71 12.90 -13.07
C LYS A 164 -2.59 12.49 -11.89
N ALA A 165 -3.29 13.47 -11.31
CA ALA A 165 -4.36 13.25 -10.37
C ALA A 165 -5.55 14.14 -10.71
N LEU A 166 -6.76 13.62 -10.59
CA LEU A 166 -7.97 14.40 -10.71
C LEU A 166 -8.52 14.72 -9.33
N VAL A 167 -9.04 15.94 -9.17
CA VAL A 167 -9.65 16.42 -7.94
C VAL A 167 -10.92 17.18 -8.28
N GLN A 168 -12.01 16.94 -7.55
CA GLN A 168 -13.24 17.69 -7.66
C GLN A 168 -13.25 18.84 -6.65
N VAL A 169 -13.42 20.05 -7.15
CA VAL A 169 -13.56 21.27 -6.36
C VAL A 169 -15.00 21.74 -6.40
N GLY A 170 -15.67 21.82 -5.25
CA GLY A 170 -17.10 22.18 -5.20
C GLY A 170 -18.00 21.18 -5.94
N GLU A 171 -19.18 21.64 -6.34
CA GLU A 171 -20.21 20.77 -6.92
C GLU A 171 -20.23 20.78 -8.47
N GLU A 172 -19.79 21.85 -9.09
CA GLU A 172 -19.76 21.96 -10.56
C GLU A 172 -18.72 21.02 -11.16
N ARG A 173 -19.04 20.40 -12.28
CA ARG A 173 -18.16 19.54 -13.07
C ARG A 173 -17.68 20.31 -14.30
N SER A 174 -16.37 20.30 -14.53
CA SER A 174 -15.80 20.88 -15.77
C SER A 174 -15.05 19.80 -16.54
N ASP A 175 -14.71 20.11 -17.80
CA ASP A 175 -14.07 19.15 -18.72
C ASP A 175 -12.55 19.08 -18.56
N ASP A 176 -12.00 19.73 -17.54
CA ASP A 176 -10.55 19.74 -17.30
C ASP A 176 -9.99 18.35 -16.89
N TYR A 177 -10.86 17.39 -16.53
CA TYR A 177 -10.47 15.98 -16.37
C TYR A 177 -9.84 15.39 -17.63
N ALA A 178 -10.26 15.84 -18.81
CA ALA A 178 -9.76 15.41 -20.11
C ALA A 178 -8.57 16.26 -20.62
N ARG A 179 -7.97 17.08 -19.76
CA ARG A 179 -6.86 17.94 -20.15
C ARG A 179 -5.64 17.14 -20.55
N VAL A 180 -5.20 17.33 -21.79
CA VAL A 180 -3.91 16.84 -22.29
C VAL A 180 -2.82 17.82 -21.89
N PHE A 181 -1.80 17.34 -21.18
CA PHE A 181 -0.63 18.15 -20.81
C PHE A 181 0.52 18.05 -21.82
N GLY A 182 0.47 17.06 -22.73
CA GLY A 182 1.54 16.81 -23.70
C GLY A 182 2.77 16.18 -23.05
N TYR A 183 2.56 15.34 -22.04
CA TYR A 183 3.62 14.54 -21.46
C TYR A 183 4.02 13.39 -22.38
N PRO A 184 5.31 12.95 -22.34
CA PRO A 184 5.78 11.81 -23.14
C PRO A 184 4.98 10.53 -22.97
N ALA A 185 4.37 10.30 -21.81
CA ALA A 185 3.34 9.26 -21.59
C ALA A 185 2.18 9.89 -20.81
N GLU A 186 0.95 9.67 -21.26
CA GLU A 186 -0.21 10.32 -20.66
C GLU A 186 -1.47 9.47 -20.71
N LEU A 187 -2.20 9.45 -19.61
CA LEU A 187 -3.56 8.88 -19.52
C LEU A 187 -4.58 10.02 -19.53
N VAL A 188 -5.55 9.92 -20.44
CA VAL A 188 -6.59 10.94 -20.60
C VAL A 188 -7.96 10.28 -20.49
N PRO A 189 -8.71 10.51 -19.41
CA PRO A 189 -10.07 10.01 -19.29
C PRO A 189 -10.97 10.57 -20.37
N LEU A 190 -11.90 9.76 -20.88
CA LEU A 190 -12.92 10.17 -21.83
C LEU A 190 -14.23 10.56 -21.14
N GLU A 191 -14.43 10.13 -19.92
CA GLU A 191 -15.51 10.53 -19.03
C GLU A 191 -14.94 11.16 -17.76
N ASN A 192 -15.71 12.06 -17.16
CA ASN A 192 -15.36 12.58 -15.84
C ASN A 192 -15.61 11.49 -14.78
N PRO A 193 -14.59 10.97 -14.07
CA PRO A 193 -14.77 9.92 -13.07
C PRO A 193 -15.72 10.30 -11.94
N TYR A 194 -15.87 11.60 -11.69
CA TYR A 194 -16.77 12.13 -10.65
C TYR A 194 -18.25 12.13 -11.06
N ASN A 195 -18.57 11.77 -12.32
CA ASN A 195 -19.92 11.53 -12.81
C ASN A 195 -20.26 10.03 -12.91
N LEU A 196 -19.34 9.16 -12.52
CA LEU A 196 -19.50 7.71 -12.63
C LEU A 196 -19.89 7.08 -11.30
N ASP A 197 -20.66 6.01 -11.37
CA ASP A 197 -21.03 5.16 -10.24
C ASP A 197 -20.24 3.83 -10.24
N PRO A 198 -20.15 3.13 -9.12
CA PRO A 198 -19.67 1.76 -9.09
C PRO A 198 -20.42 0.87 -10.09
N GLY A 199 -19.68 0.06 -10.84
CA GLY A 199 -20.20 -0.72 -11.95
C GLY A 199 -20.08 -0.04 -13.32
N SER A 200 -19.74 1.24 -13.36
CA SER A 200 -19.46 1.95 -14.61
C SER A 200 -18.12 1.53 -15.23
N ILE A 201 -17.96 1.81 -16.51
CA ILE A 201 -16.69 1.68 -17.23
C ILE A 201 -16.11 3.07 -17.45
N LEU A 202 -14.89 3.31 -16.98
CA LEU A 202 -14.09 4.47 -17.32
C LEU A 202 -13.24 4.13 -18.55
N ARG A 203 -13.40 4.88 -19.62
CA ARG A 203 -12.53 4.79 -20.79
C ARG A 203 -11.38 5.79 -20.65
N VAL A 204 -10.16 5.34 -20.86
CA VAL A 204 -8.98 6.20 -20.84
C VAL A 204 -8.22 6.06 -22.15
N ARG A 205 -7.81 7.18 -22.73
CA ARG A 205 -6.92 7.19 -23.87
C ARG A 205 -5.47 7.13 -23.38
N VAL A 206 -4.72 6.21 -23.94
CA VAL A 206 -3.29 6.01 -23.72
C VAL A 206 -2.52 6.76 -24.80
N LEU A 207 -1.73 7.73 -24.38
CA LEU A 207 -0.90 8.54 -25.29
C LEU A 207 0.58 8.32 -25.00
N VAL A 208 1.38 8.17 -26.06
CA VAL A 208 2.84 8.24 -26.02
C VAL A 208 3.28 9.26 -27.06
N ASP A 209 4.08 10.24 -26.61
CA ASP A 209 4.52 11.41 -27.43
C ASP A 209 3.36 12.15 -28.12
N GLY A 210 2.17 12.13 -27.48
CA GLY A 210 0.96 12.78 -27.97
C GLY A 210 0.08 11.93 -28.90
N GLU A 211 0.56 10.76 -29.33
CA GLU A 211 -0.17 9.86 -30.22
C GLU A 211 -0.83 8.69 -29.47
N PRO A 212 -2.04 8.26 -29.88
CA PRO A 212 -2.68 7.10 -29.30
C PRO A 212 -1.88 5.81 -29.58
N VAL A 213 -1.75 4.95 -28.56
CA VAL A 213 -1.02 3.69 -28.68
C VAL A 213 -1.98 2.52 -28.56
N ALA A 214 -2.06 1.70 -29.60
CA ALA A 214 -2.83 0.47 -29.63
C ALA A 214 -2.11 -0.69 -28.93
N ASN A 215 -2.89 -1.63 -28.39
CA ASN A 215 -2.39 -2.85 -27.76
C ASN A 215 -1.47 -2.63 -26.54
N GLN A 216 -1.42 -1.42 -25.96
CA GLN A 216 -0.67 -1.12 -24.74
C GLN A 216 -1.34 -1.77 -23.54
N LEU A 217 -0.59 -2.53 -22.75
CA LEU A 217 -1.09 -3.07 -21.49
C LEU A 217 -1.30 -1.91 -20.50
N VAL A 218 -2.48 -1.87 -19.89
CA VAL A 218 -2.92 -0.89 -18.90
C VAL A 218 -3.38 -1.65 -17.66
N LEU A 219 -2.88 -1.23 -16.51
CA LEU A 219 -3.20 -1.77 -15.21
C LEU A 219 -4.06 -0.76 -14.44
N ALA A 220 -5.04 -1.24 -13.69
CA ALA A 220 -5.87 -0.41 -12.84
C ALA A 220 -6.13 -1.11 -11.50
N GLY A 221 -6.09 -0.34 -10.43
CA GLY A 221 -6.33 -0.84 -9.08
C GLY A 221 -6.64 0.30 -8.13
N GLY A 222 -6.50 0.07 -6.85
CA GLY A 222 -6.76 1.13 -5.88
C GLY A 222 -7.06 0.63 -4.49
N ARG A 223 -7.78 1.47 -3.75
CA ARG A 223 -8.27 1.19 -2.41
C ARG A 223 -9.76 1.51 -2.34
N THR A 224 -10.54 0.60 -1.80
CA THR A 224 -11.95 0.89 -1.48
C THR A 224 -12.04 2.03 -0.47
N ALA A 225 -13.23 2.59 -0.28
CA ALA A 225 -13.47 3.59 0.77
C ALA A 225 -13.07 3.11 2.19
N GLY A 226 -13.07 1.80 2.42
CA GLY A 226 -12.59 1.16 3.65
C GLY A 226 -11.09 0.87 3.68
N GLY A 227 -10.31 1.27 2.66
CA GLY A 227 -8.86 1.06 2.60
C GLY A 227 -8.43 -0.34 2.14
N ILE A 228 -9.37 -1.19 1.69
CA ILE A 228 -9.05 -2.53 1.18
C ILE A 228 -8.48 -2.43 -0.23
N PRO A 229 -7.44 -3.22 -0.57
CA PRO A 229 -6.97 -3.30 -1.93
C PRO A 229 -8.09 -3.70 -2.90
N VAL A 230 -8.24 -2.95 -3.98
CA VAL A 230 -9.00 -3.40 -5.14
C VAL A 230 -8.07 -4.32 -5.94
N PRO A 231 -8.50 -5.54 -6.29
CA PRO A 231 -7.69 -6.41 -7.13
C PRO A 231 -7.30 -5.70 -8.42
N GLU A 232 -6.03 -5.82 -8.80
CA GLU A 232 -5.53 -5.18 -10.00
C GLU A 232 -6.21 -5.79 -11.25
N TYR A 233 -6.76 -4.92 -12.07
CA TYR A 233 -7.38 -5.24 -13.34
C TYR A 233 -6.41 -4.91 -14.47
N GLN A 234 -6.32 -5.80 -15.45
CA GLN A 234 -5.47 -5.65 -16.62
C GLN A 234 -6.31 -5.63 -17.89
N THR A 235 -6.00 -4.70 -18.77
CA THR A 235 -6.63 -4.60 -20.10
C THR A 235 -5.62 -4.08 -21.11
N ARG A 236 -5.96 -4.18 -22.40
CA ARG A 236 -5.15 -3.54 -23.43
C ARG A 236 -5.96 -2.46 -24.14
N SER A 237 -5.27 -1.41 -24.57
CA SER A 237 -5.87 -0.39 -25.42
C SER A 237 -6.26 -0.96 -26.77
N ASP A 238 -7.36 -0.47 -27.32
CA ASP A 238 -7.84 -0.81 -28.65
C ASP A 238 -7.06 -0.08 -29.76
N ALA A 239 -7.54 -0.18 -31.00
CA ALA A 239 -6.90 0.45 -32.17
C ALA A 239 -6.84 1.98 -32.11
N ASP A 240 -7.73 2.60 -31.34
CA ASP A 240 -7.79 4.06 -31.10
C ASP A 240 -7.03 4.48 -29.83
N GLY A 241 -6.29 3.54 -29.22
CA GLY A 241 -5.53 3.76 -27.98
C GLY A 241 -6.42 3.86 -26.75
N ILE A 242 -7.64 3.31 -26.75
CA ILE A 242 -8.59 3.42 -25.66
C ILE A 242 -8.59 2.13 -24.81
N ALA A 243 -8.34 2.27 -23.52
CA ALA A 243 -8.48 1.21 -22.54
C ALA A 243 -9.76 1.39 -21.71
N ALA A 244 -10.51 0.29 -21.49
CA ALA A 244 -11.76 0.27 -20.76
C ALA A 244 -11.54 -0.31 -19.34
N ILE A 245 -11.79 0.47 -18.30
CA ILE A 245 -11.54 0.13 -16.91
C ILE A 245 -12.87 -0.03 -16.18
N PRO A 246 -13.24 -1.24 -15.71
CA PRO A 246 -14.43 -1.43 -14.89
C PRO A 246 -14.18 -0.89 -13.46
N LEU A 247 -14.97 0.09 -13.06
CA LEU A 247 -14.90 0.70 -11.73
C LEU A 247 -15.86 -0.03 -10.78
N VAL A 248 -15.43 -1.11 -10.19
CA VAL A 248 -16.30 -2.04 -9.44
C VAL A 248 -16.64 -1.57 -8.02
N GLU A 249 -15.82 -0.71 -7.43
CA GLU A 249 -15.90 -0.34 -6.00
C GLU A 249 -15.69 1.16 -5.80
N ARG A 250 -16.38 1.73 -4.80
CA ARG A 250 -16.09 3.11 -4.32
C ARG A 250 -14.72 3.16 -3.66
N GLY A 251 -13.98 4.23 -3.92
CA GLY A 251 -12.66 4.38 -3.32
C GLY A 251 -11.72 5.24 -4.14
N ILE A 252 -10.44 5.10 -3.86
CA ILE A 252 -9.37 5.79 -4.58
C ILE A 252 -8.79 4.82 -5.59
N TRP A 253 -8.75 5.24 -6.84
CA TRP A 253 -8.31 4.43 -7.98
C TRP A 253 -7.03 4.98 -8.60
N TYR A 254 -6.23 4.08 -9.15
CA TYR A 254 -5.18 4.42 -10.10
C TYR A 254 -5.37 3.66 -11.41
N VAL A 255 -4.89 4.25 -12.49
CA VAL A 255 -4.66 3.62 -13.78
C VAL A 255 -3.20 3.89 -14.15
N LYS A 256 -2.48 2.89 -14.64
CA LYS A 256 -1.08 3.02 -15.02
C LYS A 256 -0.74 2.24 -16.27
N PHE A 257 0.29 2.68 -16.97
CA PHE A 257 0.97 1.88 -18.00
C PHE A 257 2.46 2.24 -18.06
N ILE A 258 3.22 1.31 -18.61
CA ILE A 258 4.64 1.50 -18.96
C ILE A 258 4.80 1.16 -20.43
N HIS A 259 5.17 2.12 -21.22
CA HIS A 259 5.55 1.92 -22.61
C HIS A 259 7.07 1.79 -22.67
N MET A 260 7.56 0.63 -23.09
CA MET A 260 8.99 0.33 -23.17
C MET A 260 9.34 -0.15 -24.56
N GLU A 261 10.40 0.43 -25.11
CA GLU A 261 10.93 0.10 -26.43
C GLU A 261 12.45 -0.14 -26.35
N ARG A 262 13.00 -0.80 -27.37
CA ARG A 262 14.44 -0.88 -27.57
C ARG A 262 15.00 0.51 -27.81
N ALA A 263 16.06 0.86 -27.07
CA ALA A 263 16.74 2.11 -27.29
C ALA A 263 17.46 2.15 -28.63
N THR A 264 17.32 3.27 -29.32
CA THR A 264 18.02 3.52 -30.60
C THR A 264 18.89 4.77 -30.53
N SER A 265 18.80 5.52 -29.43
CA SER A 265 19.41 6.83 -29.27
C SER A 265 20.87 6.78 -28.81
N GLU A 266 21.24 5.78 -28.01
CA GLU A 266 22.57 5.63 -27.40
C GLU A 266 23.06 4.18 -27.51
N PRO A 267 24.33 3.92 -27.90
CA PRO A 267 24.86 2.55 -28.06
C PRO A 267 24.85 1.70 -26.80
N ASP A 268 24.98 2.34 -25.65
CA ASP A 268 25.09 1.66 -24.35
C ASP A 268 23.75 1.55 -23.60
N LEU A 269 22.64 1.91 -24.25
CA LEU A 269 21.31 1.86 -23.69
C LEU A 269 20.51 0.76 -24.36
N ASP A 270 19.93 -0.14 -23.57
CA ASP A 270 19.18 -1.27 -24.10
C ASP A 270 17.70 -0.91 -24.30
N TYR A 271 17.11 -0.15 -23.37
CA TYR A 271 15.69 0.20 -23.38
C TYR A 271 15.42 1.64 -22.99
N GLU A 272 14.34 2.19 -23.54
CA GLU A 272 13.73 3.44 -23.12
C GLU A 272 12.31 3.18 -22.69
N SER A 273 11.91 3.68 -21.50
CA SER A 273 10.54 3.54 -21.01
C SER A 273 9.93 4.88 -20.60
N LYS A 274 8.62 4.97 -20.79
CA LYS A 274 7.79 6.11 -20.43
C LYS A 274 6.63 5.59 -19.58
N TRP A 275 6.53 6.07 -18.38
CA TRP A 275 5.58 5.63 -17.37
C TRP A 275 4.49 6.67 -17.19
N ALA A 276 3.23 6.25 -17.18
CA ALA A 276 2.14 7.15 -16.85
C ALA A 276 1.26 6.57 -15.75
N THR A 277 0.86 7.42 -14.80
CA THR A 277 -0.17 7.11 -13.81
C THR A 277 -1.25 8.19 -13.78
N LEU A 278 -2.47 7.79 -13.49
CA LEU A 278 -3.62 8.65 -13.26
C LEU A 278 -4.30 8.20 -11.98
N THR A 279 -4.54 9.12 -11.04
CA THR A 279 -5.28 8.84 -9.81
C THR A 279 -6.55 9.68 -9.72
N PHE A 280 -7.60 9.10 -9.16
CA PHE A 280 -8.90 9.75 -8.94
C PHE A 280 -9.68 9.04 -7.84
N ALA A 281 -10.79 9.59 -7.41
CA ALA A 281 -11.72 8.89 -6.52
C ALA A 281 -13.03 8.60 -7.24
N LEU A 282 -13.57 7.40 -7.01
CA LEU A 282 -14.92 7.01 -7.37
C LEU A 282 -15.78 7.04 -6.10
N VAL A 283 -16.75 7.92 -6.04
CA VAL A 283 -17.58 8.08 -4.84
C VAL A 283 -19.00 7.57 -5.02
N GLY A 284 -19.58 7.69 -6.19
CA GLY A 284 -20.98 7.35 -6.49
C GLY A 284 -21.98 8.06 -5.55
N GLY A 285 -23.11 8.54 -6.05
CA GLY A 285 -24.08 9.27 -5.25
C GLY A 285 -23.75 10.76 -5.09
N ASP A 286 -24.53 11.48 -4.26
CA ASP A 286 -24.44 12.93 -4.06
C ASP A 286 -23.07 13.37 -3.50
N PRO A 287 -22.25 14.09 -4.29
CA PRO A 287 -20.94 14.59 -3.85
C PRO A 287 -21.03 15.63 -2.72
N GLY A 288 -22.18 16.30 -2.58
CA GLY A 288 -22.44 17.29 -1.52
C GLY A 288 -22.38 16.68 -0.11
N ALA A 289 -22.62 15.38 0.01
CA ALA A 289 -22.50 14.68 1.29
C ALA A 289 -21.04 14.61 1.82
N GLN A 290 -20.04 14.67 0.94
CA GLN A 290 -18.62 14.58 1.34
C GLN A 290 -17.98 15.94 1.65
N LEU A 291 -18.58 17.04 1.17
CA LEU A 291 -18.14 18.41 1.47
C LEU A 291 -18.62 18.89 2.85
N ARG A 292 -19.47 18.14 3.54
CA ARG A 292 -19.91 18.46 4.90
C ARG A 292 -18.72 18.28 5.85
N PRO A 293 -18.41 19.27 6.71
CA PRO A 293 -17.33 19.14 7.67
C PRO A 293 -17.60 17.95 8.59
N ARG A 294 -16.65 17.02 8.68
CA ARG A 294 -16.62 16.10 9.83
C ARG A 294 -16.51 16.98 11.06
N PRO A 295 -17.37 16.84 12.07
CA PRO A 295 -17.21 17.59 13.31
C PRO A 295 -15.84 17.18 13.89
N MET A 296 -14.93 18.15 13.96
CA MET A 296 -13.72 18.02 14.73
C MET A 296 -14.16 18.03 16.18
N VAL A 297 -14.05 16.91 16.87
CA VAL A 297 -14.29 16.84 18.31
C VAL A 297 -13.16 17.60 18.99
N ILE A 298 -13.38 18.88 19.25
CA ILE A 298 -12.58 19.63 20.20
C ILE A 298 -13.20 19.32 21.57
N VAL A 299 -12.47 18.60 22.39
CA VAL A 299 -12.83 18.40 23.79
C VAL A 299 -12.53 19.71 24.52
N GLY A 300 -13.58 20.42 24.89
CA GLY A 300 -13.53 21.59 25.79
C GLY A 300 -14.25 22.83 25.25
N GLU A 301 -15.45 23.04 25.66
CA GLU A 301 -16.27 24.18 26.00
C GLU A 301 -17.68 24.14 25.42
N GLN A 302 -18.61 24.42 26.31
CA GLN A 302 -20.06 24.30 26.13
C GLN A 302 -20.59 25.22 25.02
N TYR A 303 -21.19 24.63 23.98
CA TYR A 303 -22.16 25.32 23.14
C TYR A 303 -23.37 24.42 22.86
N ALA A 304 -24.56 25.06 22.88
CA ALA A 304 -25.87 24.45 22.83
C ALA A 304 -26.05 23.50 21.67
N VAL A 305 -26.62 22.34 21.98
CA VAL A 305 -26.92 21.20 21.11
C VAL A 305 -27.94 21.62 20.05
N ALA A 306 -27.51 21.75 18.80
CA ALA A 306 -28.41 21.63 17.66
C ALA A 306 -28.71 20.15 17.44
N GLN A 307 -29.96 19.80 17.28
CA GLN A 307 -30.50 18.46 17.10
C GLN A 307 -29.70 17.64 16.06
N PRO A 308 -29.41 16.36 16.30
CA PRO A 308 -28.64 15.55 15.37
C PRO A 308 -29.47 15.23 14.12
N PHE A 309 -28.97 15.59 12.94
CA PHE A 309 -29.47 15.08 11.69
C PHE A 309 -29.20 13.57 11.62
N ALA A 310 -30.22 12.80 11.27
CA ALA A 310 -30.15 11.36 11.13
C ALA A 310 -29.07 10.98 10.10
N VAL A 311 -28.06 10.24 10.56
CA VAL A 311 -27.09 9.53 9.70
C VAL A 311 -27.87 8.44 8.97
N PRO A 312 -27.74 8.25 7.64
CA PRO A 312 -28.37 7.11 6.96
C PRO A 312 -27.96 5.80 7.63
N ASP A 313 -28.92 4.92 7.87
CA ASP A 313 -28.76 3.68 8.65
C ASP A 313 -27.57 2.78 8.20
N VAL A 314 -27.23 2.80 6.93
CA VAL A 314 -26.09 2.03 6.35
C VAL A 314 -24.72 2.41 6.95
N PHE A 315 -24.52 3.67 7.36
CA PHE A 315 -23.26 4.10 7.99
C PHE A 315 -23.25 3.91 9.51
N ARG A 316 -24.42 3.92 10.13
CA ARG A 316 -24.58 3.56 11.54
C ARG A 316 -24.22 2.10 11.76
N ASP A 317 -24.73 1.21 10.92
CA ASP A 317 -24.48 -0.23 10.99
C ASP A 317 -22.98 -0.57 10.89
N GLN A 318 -22.23 0.05 9.98
CA GLN A 318 -20.79 -0.25 9.82
C GLN A 318 -19.92 0.23 10.99
N ALA A 319 -20.23 1.37 11.59
CA ALA A 319 -19.49 1.85 12.75
C ALA A 319 -19.81 1.04 14.00
N GLU A 320 -21.09 0.66 14.19
CA GLU A 320 -21.56 -0.22 15.27
C GLU A 320 -20.97 -1.62 15.11
N ASP A 321 -20.94 -2.16 13.90
CA ASP A 321 -20.33 -3.45 13.59
C ASP A 321 -18.82 -3.47 13.85
N SER A 322 -18.11 -2.43 13.42
CA SER A 322 -16.68 -2.31 13.68
C SER A 322 -16.38 -2.25 15.17
N ALA A 323 -17.18 -1.50 15.93
CA ALA A 323 -17.06 -1.44 17.39
C ALA A 323 -17.40 -2.79 18.06
N ALA A 324 -18.42 -3.49 17.56
CA ALA A 324 -18.82 -4.81 18.06
C ALA A 324 -17.75 -5.88 17.76
N VAL A 325 -17.10 -5.81 16.59
CA VAL A 325 -15.96 -6.67 16.25
C VAL A 325 -14.78 -6.41 17.19
N VAL A 326 -14.40 -5.14 17.42
CA VAL A 326 -13.35 -4.77 18.37
C VAL A 326 -13.68 -5.33 19.77
N ALA A 327 -14.91 -5.10 20.25
CA ALA A 327 -15.35 -5.59 21.55
C ALA A 327 -15.27 -7.11 21.65
N THR A 328 -15.57 -7.85 20.58
CA THR A 328 -15.46 -9.31 20.55
C THR A 328 -14.02 -9.78 20.68
N VAL A 329 -13.09 -9.14 19.94
CA VAL A 329 -11.64 -9.43 20.02
C VAL A 329 -11.10 -9.11 21.41
N GLU A 330 -11.44 -7.96 21.96
CA GLU A 330 -11.00 -7.54 23.30
C GLU A 330 -11.55 -8.49 24.39
N ARG A 331 -12.81 -8.89 24.30
CA ARG A 331 -13.40 -9.87 25.24
C ARG A 331 -12.71 -11.22 25.15
N TYR A 332 -12.35 -11.67 23.98
CA TYR A 332 -11.62 -12.94 23.82
C TYR A 332 -10.27 -12.91 24.54
N HIS A 333 -9.49 -11.85 24.36
CA HIS A 333 -8.21 -11.71 25.06
C HIS A 333 -8.35 -11.47 26.55
N ALA A 334 -9.36 -10.74 26.96
CA ALA A 334 -9.68 -10.56 28.39
C ALA A 334 -10.04 -11.91 29.05
N ALA A 335 -10.77 -12.77 28.34
CA ALA A 335 -11.10 -14.11 28.81
C ALA A 335 -9.83 -14.99 28.98
N LEU A 336 -8.90 -14.94 28.01
CA LEU A 336 -7.61 -15.64 28.15
C LEU A 336 -6.82 -15.14 29.36
N ALA A 337 -6.69 -13.83 29.52
CA ALA A 337 -5.96 -13.22 30.65
C ALA A 337 -6.61 -13.51 32.02
N ALA A 338 -7.93 -13.60 32.06
CA ALA A 338 -8.69 -13.97 33.26
C ALA A 338 -8.68 -15.49 33.57
N GLY A 339 -8.31 -16.31 32.58
CA GLY A 339 -8.40 -17.76 32.69
C GLY A 339 -9.80 -18.32 32.44
N ASP A 340 -10.67 -17.53 31.81
CA ASP A 340 -12.06 -17.92 31.51
C ASP A 340 -12.13 -18.61 30.13
N SER A 341 -11.83 -19.93 30.16
CA SER A 341 -11.91 -20.77 28.97
C SER A 341 -13.32 -20.86 28.39
N ALA A 342 -14.35 -20.76 29.24
CA ALA A 342 -15.74 -20.87 28.81
C ALA A 342 -16.13 -19.67 27.92
N THR A 343 -15.84 -18.45 28.38
CA THR A 343 -16.06 -17.22 27.58
C THR A 343 -15.20 -17.22 26.32
N ALA A 344 -13.93 -17.62 26.40
CA ALA A 344 -13.07 -17.69 25.21
C ALA A 344 -13.68 -18.61 24.14
N LEU A 345 -14.12 -19.80 24.51
CA LEU A 345 -14.78 -20.76 23.62
C LEU A 345 -16.15 -20.27 23.12
N LEU A 346 -16.91 -19.56 23.94
CA LEU A 346 -18.21 -19.00 23.52
C LEU A 346 -18.08 -17.95 22.40
N LEU A 347 -16.97 -17.25 22.36
CA LEU A 347 -16.67 -16.24 21.34
C LEU A 347 -16.18 -16.84 20.01
N LEU A 348 -15.84 -18.14 19.98
CA LEU A 348 -15.49 -18.87 18.76
C LEU A 348 -16.74 -19.48 18.11
N THR A 349 -16.75 -19.53 16.78
CA THR A 349 -17.75 -20.31 16.05
C THR A 349 -17.53 -21.82 16.26
N PRO A 350 -18.55 -22.68 16.05
CA PRO A 350 -18.38 -24.14 16.19
C PRO A 350 -17.29 -24.72 15.27
N ASP A 351 -17.11 -24.14 14.10
CA ASP A 351 -16.16 -24.51 13.04
C ASP A 351 -14.89 -23.65 13.04
N ALA A 352 -14.64 -22.89 14.10
CA ALA A 352 -13.47 -22.04 14.18
C ALA A 352 -12.16 -22.82 14.05
N VAL A 353 -11.18 -22.20 13.39
CA VAL A 353 -9.83 -22.73 13.24
C VAL A 353 -8.80 -21.78 13.86
N VAL A 354 -7.74 -22.34 14.44
CA VAL A 354 -6.60 -21.60 14.99
C VAL A 354 -5.34 -22.01 14.22
N LEU A 355 -4.64 -21.02 13.68
CA LEU A 355 -3.41 -21.19 12.92
C LEU A 355 -2.25 -20.57 13.69
N GLU A 356 -1.31 -21.39 14.11
CA GLU A 356 -0.11 -20.95 14.81
C GLU A 356 1.07 -21.86 14.49
N SER A 357 2.28 -21.31 14.42
CA SER A 357 3.55 -22.04 14.27
C SER A 357 3.57 -23.08 13.12
N GLY A 358 2.83 -22.80 12.04
CA GLY A 358 2.71 -23.69 10.87
C GLY A 358 1.69 -24.83 11.03
N GLY A 359 0.98 -24.89 12.14
CA GLY A 359 -0.12 -25.81 12.41
C GLY A 359 -1.49 -25.16 12.21
N MET A 360 -2.51 -25.99 12.07
CA MET A 360 -3.93 -25.62 12.07
C MET A 360 -4.69 -26.57 12.99
N GLU A 361 -5.47 -26.00 13.89
CA GLU A 361 -6.32 -26.75 14.83
C GLU A 361 -7.78 -26.34 14.66
N THR A 362 -8.65 -27.33 14.75
CA THR A 362 -10.08 -27.09 14.92
C THR A 362 -10.37 -26.53 16.32
N ARG A 363 -11.55 -25.94 16.52
CA ARG A 363 -11.98 -25.46 17.85
C ARG A 363 -11.92 -26.57 18.92
N ALA A 364 -12.18 -27.82 18.56
CA ALA A 364 -12.13 -28.94 19.49
C ALA A 364 -10.70 -29.29 19.91
N GLU A 365 -9.78 -29.32 18.97
CA GLU A 365 -8.35 -29.56 19.21
C GLU A 365 -7.73 -28.41 19.99
N TYR A 366 -8.02 -27.15 19.61
CA TYR A 366 -7.59 -25.96 20.33
C TYR A 366 -8.05 -26.01 21.80
N ARG A 367 -9.31 -26.32 22.05
CA ARG A 367 -9.83 -26.50 23.41
C ARG A 367 -9.04 -27.54 24.21
N ALA A 368 -8.69 -28.67 23.57
CA ALA A 368 -8.05 -29.80 24.26
C ALA A 368 -6.55 -29.58 24.50
N HIS A 369 -5.87 -28.88 23.58
CA HIS A 369 -4.41 -28.85 23.55
C HIS A 369 -3.84 -27.46 23.88
N HIS A 370 -4.18 -26.40 23.11
CA HIS A 370 -3.51 -25.12 23.22
C HIS A 370 -4.20 -24.09 24.12
N LEU A 371 -5.52 -24.06 24.20
CA LEU A 371 -6.24 -23.08 25.03
C LEU A 371 -5.76 -23.03 26.49
N PRO A 372 -5.49 -24.15 27.17
CA PRO A 372 -4.93 -24.10 28.53
C PRO A 372 -3.56 -23.45 28.60
N ALA A 373 -2.70 -23.72 27.60
CA ALA A 373 -1.35 -23.13 27.52
C ALA A 373 -1.40 -21.65 27.20
N ASP A 374 -2.32 -21.22 26.32
CA ASP A 374 -2.53 -19.82 25.99
C ASP A 374 -3.04 -19.01 27.17
N ILE A 375 -3.93 -19.59 27.97
CA ILE A 375 -4.40 -18.99 29.22
C ILE A 375 -3.23 -18.86 30.21
N GLU A 376 -2.43 -19.94 30.40
CA GLU A 376 -1.25 -19.89 31.26
C GLU A 376 -0.27 -18.80 30.80
N PHE A 377 0.00 -18.73 29.49
CA PHE A 377 0.86 -17.74 28.90
C PHE A 377 0.31 -16.32 29.07
N ALA A 378 -0.96 -16.09 28.73
CA ALA A 378 -1.59 -14.77 28.82
C ALA A 378 -1.58 -14.19 30.25
N ARG A 379 -1.61 -15.06 31.27
CA ARG A 379 -1.54 -14.67 32.70
C ARG A 379 -0.11 -14.42 33.17
N ALA A 380 0.89 -15.00 32.53
CA ALA A 380 2.29 -14.91 32.91
C ALA A 380 3.03 -13.70 32.30
N VAL A 381 2.47 -13.11 31.25
CA VAL A 381 3.13 -12.04 30.50
C VAL A 381 2.29 -10.76 30.45
N THR A 382 2.97 -9.63 30.26
CA THR A 382 2.30 -8.37 29.94
C THR A 382 2.31 -8.19 28.42
N ARG A 383 1.12 -8.00 27.85
CA ARG A 383 0.94 -7.77 26.41
C ARG A 383 0.35 -6.39 26.19
N GLU A 384 1.10 -5.55 25.48
CA GLU A 384 0.61 -4.27 24.96
C GLU A 384 0.18 -4.47 23.51
N ARG A 385 -1.12 -4.23 23.22
CA ARG A 385 -1.67 -4.33 21.88
C ARG A 385 -1.77 -2.97 21.26
N GLY A 386 -1.31 -2.86 20.01
CA GLY A 386 -1.56 -1.72 19.16
C GLY A 386 -3.04 -1.62 18.73
N PRO A 387 -3.40 -0.57 17.99
CA PRO A 387 -4.76 -0.38 17.50
C PRO A 387 -5.26 -1.58 16.69
N ILE A 388 -6.50 -2.02 16.97
CA ILE A 388 -7.17 -3.06 16.19
C ILE A 388 -7.74 -2.41 14.93
N ARG A 389 -7.28 -2.87 13.77
CA ARG A 389 -7.80 -2.45 12.46
C ARG A 389 -8.89 -3.42 12.04
N VAL A 390 -10.11 -2.92 11.91
CA VAL A 390 -11.28 -3.73 11.57
C VAL A 390 -11.76 -3.38 10.16
N THR A 391 -12.15 -4.42 9.42
CA THR A 391 -12.89 -4.28 8.17
C THR A 391 -14.10 -5.20 8.23
N VAL A 392 -15.28 -4.65 7.94
CA VAL A 392 -16.56 -5.39 7.91
C VAL A 392 -17.06 -5.49 6.46
N ARG A 393 -17.54 -6.67 6.07
CA ARG A 393 -18.13 -6.98 4.77
C ARG A 393 -19.37 -7.86 4.94
N GLY A 394 -20.53 -7.24 5.00
CA GLY A 394 -21.78 -7.96 5.28
C GLY A 394 -21.67 -8.71 6.61
N ASP A 395 -21.85 -10.03 6.57
CA ASP A 395 -21.77 -10.90 7.74
C ASP A 395 -20.37 -11.44 8.05
N ALA A 396 -19.33 -10.96 7.37
CA ALA A 396 -17.94 -11.27 7.63
C ALA A 396 -17.14 -10.02 8.03
N ALA A 397 -16.17 -10.21 8.91
CA ALA A 397 -15.23 -9.17 9.31
C ALA A 397 -13.84 -9.75 9.55
N TRP A 398 -12.83 -8.92 9.47
CA TRP A 398 -11.50 -9.26 9.97
C TRP A 398 -10.92 -8.13 10.79
N ALA A 399 -10.19 -8.52 11.83
CA ALA A 399 -9.52 -7.65 12.77
C ALA A 399 -8.03 -7.98 12.77
N ALA A 400 -7.18 -7.00 12.49
CA ALA A 400 -5.74 -7.16 12.50
C ALA A 400 -5.11 -6.24 13.56
N SER A 401 -4.16 -6.77 14.33
CA SER A 401 -3.41 -6.00 15.32
C SER A 401 -1.97 -6.49 15.45
N THR A 402 -1.11 -5.64 16.01
CA THR A 402 0.23 -6.03 16.45
C THR A 402 0.35 -5.88 17.96
N SER A 403 1.29 -6.59 18.56
CA SER A 403 1.52 -6.51 20.01
C SER A 403 2.99 -6.60 20.36
N THR A 404 3.35 -6.03 21.53
CA THR A 404 4.59 -6.30 22.24
C THR A 404 4.26 -7.13 23.47
N THR A 405 5.03 -8.17 23.72
CA THR A 405 4.83 -9.07 24.87
C THR A 405 6.12 -9.17 25.65
N VAL A 406 6.06 -8.87 26.95
CA VAL A 406 7.19 -8.95 27.87
C VAL A 406 6.80 -9.75 29.13
N GLY A 407 7.75 -10.49 29.68
CA GLY A 407 7.52 -11.26 30.92
C GLY A 407 8.46 -12.45 31.06
N GLU A 408 8.02 -13.42 31.84
CA GLU A 408 8.67 -14.71 31.98
C GLU A 408 7.63 -15.83 31.92
N PHE A 409 7.91 -16.82 31.10
CA PHE A 409 7.05 -17.99 30.96
C PHE A 409 7.86 -19.29 30.98
N ARG A 410 7.53 -20.16 31.92
CA ARG A 410 8.21 -21.46 32.12
C ARG A 410 9.73 -21.34 32.18
N GLY A 411 10.22 -20.33 32.93
CA GLY A 411 11.65 -20.05 33.13
C GLY A 411 12.36 -19.43 31.94
N ARG A 412 11.61 -18.96 30.93
CA ARG A 412 12.16 -18.25 29.75
C ARG A 412 11.69 -16.80 29.77
N LYS A 413 12.65 -15.88 29.61
CA LYS A 413 12.34 -14.48 29.39
C LYS A 413 11.66 -14.32 28.06
N ILE A 414 10.54 -13.64 28.05
CA ILE A 414 9.75 -13.29 26.86
C ILE A 414 10.00 -11.81 26.58
N ASP A 415 10.43 -11.52 25.36
CA ASP A 415 10.49 -10.19 24.76
C ASP A 415 10.22 -10.40 23.26
N ALA A 416 8.96 -10.22 22.86
CA ALA A 416 8.51 -10.60 21.54
C ALA A 416 7.57 -9.55 20.93
N ARG A 417 7.59 -9.48 19.59
CA ARG A 417 6.61 -8.76 18.78
C ARG A 417 5.71 -9.77 18.10
N GLY A 418 4.40 -9.56 18.21
CA GLY A 418 3.38 -10.40 17.60
C GLY A 418 2.55 -9.66 16.57
N ALA A 419 2.01 -10.41 15.62
CA ALA A 419 0.94 -9.99 14.75
C ALA A 419 -0.22 -11.00 14.83
N GLU A 420 -1.43 -10.48 14.78
CA GLU A 420 -2.66 -11.25 14.91
C GLU A 420 -3.63 -10.86 13.80
N LEU A 421 -4.27 -11.86 13.20
CA LEU A 421 -5.41 -11.70 12.32
C LEU A 421 -6.53 -12.58 12.83
N MET A 422 -7.69 -11.98 13.12
CA MET A 422 -8.92 -12.69 13.43
C MET A 422 -9.95 -12.47 12.34
N VAL A 423 -10.56 -13.54 11.85
CA VAL A 423 -11.73 -13.49 10.98
C VAL A 423 -12.95 -13.75 11.83
N LEU A 424 -13.97 -12.90 11.66
CA LEU A 424 -15.21 -13.00 12.42
C LEU A 424 -16.40 -13.12 11.47
N THR A 425 -17.42 -13.81 11.92
CA THR A 425 -18.70 -13.94 11.23
C THR A 425 -19.84 -13.48 12.15
N ARG A 426 -20.85 -12.87 11.55
CA ARG A 426 -22.05 -12.45 12.26
C ARG A 426 -22.92 -13.66 12.56
N SER A 427 -23.36 -13.80 13.78
CA SER A 427 -24.33 -14.80 14.24
C SER A 427 -25.55 -14.11 14.84
N ALA A 428 -26.57 -14.89 15.21
CA ALA A 428 -27.73 -14.38 15.94
C ALA A 428 -27.36 -13.73 17.29
N ASP A 429 -26.25 -14.16 17.89
CA ASP A 429 -25.76 -13.67 19.19
C ASP A 429 -24.67 -12.59 19.04
N GLY A 430 -24.50 -12.00 17.85
CA GLY A 430 -23.48 -11.02 17.54
C GLY A 430 -22.27 -11.61 16.80
N TRP A 431 -21.15 -10.88 16.78
CA TRP A 431 -19.94 -11.30 16.10
C TRP A 431 -19.21 -12.41 16.83
N LYS A 432 -18.81 -13.47 16.09
CA LYS A 432 -18.00 -14.59 16.60
C LYS A 432 -16.77 -14.81 15.74
N ILE A 433 -15.69 -15.27 16.37
CA ILE A 433 -14.41 -15.52 15.71
C ILE A 433 -14.47 -16.88 15.00
N SER A 434 -14.25 -16.88 13.69
CA SER A 434 -14.23 -18.09 12.84
C SER A 434 -12.81 -18.53 12.48
N ALA A 435 -11.80 -17.62 12.54
CA ALA A 435 -10.41 -18.02 12.41
C ALA A 435 -9.52 -17.08 13.22
N ILE A 436 -8.42 -17.63 13.73
CA ILE A 436 -7.34 -16.88 14.37
C ILE A 436 -6.03 -17.28 13.70
N HIS A 437 -5.20 -16.29 13.36
CA HIS A 437 -3.82 -16.53 12.99
C HIS A 437 -2.90 -15.69 13.86
N TRP A 438 -1.96 -16.35 14.52
CA TRP A 438 -0.90 -15.73 15.30
C TRP A 438 0.47 -15.97 14.69
N SER A 439 1.28 -14.95 14.69
CA SER A 439 2.71 -15.02 14.41
C SER A 439 3.48 -14.17 15.40
N SER A 440 4.68 -14.61 15.76
CA SER A 440 5.53 -13.86 16.67
C SER A 440 7.02 -14.04 16.33
N ARG A 441 7.81 -13.06 16.73
CA ARG A 441 9.27 -13.10 16.67
C ARG A 441 9.87 -12.48 17.92
N SER A 442 11.02 -12.95 18.36
CA SER A 442 11.79 -12.30 19.43
C SER A 442 12.15 -10.87 19.05
N ALA A 443 12.11 -9.96 20.03
CA ALA A 443 12.60 -8.60 19.82
C ALA A 443 14.10 -8.64 19.50
N PRO A 444 14.60 -7.75 18.62
CA PRO A 444 16.05 -7.65 18.38
C PRO A 444 16.75 -7.28 19.69
N THR A 445 17.78 -8.01 20.05
CA THR A 445 18.63 -7.63 21.20
C THR A 445 19.27 -6.27 20.89
N PRO A 446 19.15 -5.26 21.76
CA PRO A 446 19.88 -4.01 21.60
C PRO A 446 21.38 -4.32 21.48
N ARG A 447 22.04 -3.82 20.45
CA ARG A 447 23.49 -3.87 20.30
C ARG A 447 24.16 -2.82 21.17
#